data_231ccd6a5c3fb347f3447791860b7053
#
_entry.id   231ccd6a5c3fb347f3447791860b7053
#
_cell.length_a   1.000
_cell.length_b   1.000
_cell.length_c   1.000
_cell.angle_alpha   90.00
_cell.angle_beta   90.00
_cell.angle_gamma   90.00
#
_symmetry.space_group_name_H-M   'P 1'
#
loop_
_entity.id
_entity.type
_entity.pdbx_description
1 polymer ?
#
loop_
_entity_poly.entity_id
_entity_poly.type
_entity_poly.pdbx_seq_one_letter_code
_entity_poly.pdbx_strand_id
1 'polypeptide(L)'
;CSKQNTHKLSYYLPLYLDKDTIIARIEAFLKDANVAASILWSVDEPKNIGLLDVLPEHATKLHAIEFLQRKLDYQLDEVIFAGDSGNDLPVLTSQIPSVLVDNASAEIKQAAVELSKHNGHAEALFLAKSHRDNEGNYAAGVLQGVAHFAPHFVMQTNKEASS
;
A
#
# COMPACT_ATOMS: atom_id res chain seq x y z
N CYS A 1 -15.63 -15.91 -13.05
CA CYS A 1 -15.50 -15.09 -11.85
C CYS A 1 -15.57 -13.61 -12.21
N SER A 2 -16.37 -12.84 -11.48
CA SER A 2 -16.58 -11.40 -11.75
C SER A 2 -15.32 -10.52 -11.51
N LYS A 3 -14.27 -11.07 -10.90
CA LYS A 3 -13.00 -10.37 -10.61
C LYS A 3 -11.91 -10.61 -11.66
N GLN A 4 -12.15 -11.42 -12.67
CA GLN A 4 -11.20 -11.66 -13.76
C GLN A 4 -11.23 -10.48 -14.73
N ASN A 5 -10.05 -10.08 -15.24
CA ASN A 5 -9.92 -9.11 -16.32
C ASN A 5 -8.69 -9.42 -17.18
N THR A 6 -8.42 -8.60 -18.18
CA THR A 6 -7.31 -8.79 -19.13
C THR A 6 -5.92 -8.79 -18.47
N HIS A 7 -5.78 -8.12 -17.32
CA HIS A 7 -4.49 -7.90 -16.65
C HIS A 7 -4.42 -8.51 -15.26
N LYS A 8 -5.45 -9.27 -14.83
CA LYS A 8 -5.51 -9.86 -13.51
C LYS A 8 -6.29 -11.16 -13.50
N LEU A 9 -5.70 -12.19 -12.93
CA LEU A 9 -6.38 -13.44 -12.60
C LEU A 9 -6.58 -13.52 -11.08
N SER A 10 -7.82 -13.72 -10.65
CA SER A 10 -8.17 -13.78 -9.22
C SER A 10 -8.78 -15.12 -8.87
N TYR A 11 -8.32 -15.72 -7.78
CA TYR A 11 -8.79 -17.01 -7.29
C TYR A 11 -9.21 -16.89 -5.82
N TYR A 12 -10.34 -17.54 -5.48
CA TYR A 12 -10.73 -17.71 -4.10
C TYR A 12 -10.14 -19.02 -3.58
N LEU A 13 -9.50 -18.96 -2.43
CA LEU A 13 -8.89 -20.12 -1.77
C LEU A 13 -9.42 -20.23 -0.34
N PRO A 14 -9.89 -21.43 0.10
CA PRO A 14 -10.23 -21.66 1.49
C PRO A 14 -9.04 -21.41 2.42
N LEU A 15 -9.26 -20.74 3.57
CA LEU A 15 -8.19 -20.36 4.50
C LEU A 15 -7.50 -21.55 5.19
N TYR A 16 -8.10 -22.76 5.13
CA TYR A 16 -7.46 -23.97 5.66
C TYR A 16 -6.37 -24.55 4.75
N LEU A 17 -6.25 -24.04 3.53
CA LEU A 17 -5.19 -24.46 2.61
C LEU A 17 -3.87 -23.74 2.96
N ASP A 18 -2.78 -24.47 2.80
CA ASP A 18 -1.44 -23.89 2.96
C ASP A 18 -1.12 -22.96 1.78
N LYS A 19 -1.31 -21.67 2.05
CA LYS A 19 -1.10 -20.62 1.05
C LYS A 19 0.34 -20.59 0.54
N ASP A 20 1.32 -20.84 1.41
CA ASP A 20 2.74 -20.69 1.07
C ASP A 20 3.18 -21.80 0.10
N THR A 21 2.72 -23.02 0.32
CA THR A 21 2.91 -24.13 -0.64
C THR A 21 2.24 -23.84 -1.99
N ILE A 22 1.02 -23.27 -1.99
CA ILE A 22 0.30 -22.96 -3.23
C ILE A 22 1.04 -21.85 -4.00
N ILE A 23 1.42 -20.77 -3.32
CA ILE A 23 2.17 -19.64 -3.92
C ILE A 23 3.48 -20.16 -4.52
N ALA A 24 4.28 -20.90 -3.76
CA ALA A 24 5.55 -21.43 -4.25
C ALA A 24 5.40 -22.31 -5.51
N ARG A 25 4.33 -23.11 -5.58
CA ARG A 25 4.04 -23.93 -6.77
C ARG A 25 3.66 -23.08 -7.99
N ILE A 26 2.89 -22.02 -7.78
CA ILE A 26 2.49 -21.11 -8.87
C ILE A 26 3.73 -20.33 -9.35
N GLU A 27 4.57 -19.84 -8.44
CA GLU A 27 5.83 -19.14 -8.77
C GLU A 27 6.76 -20.04 -9.59
N ALA A 28 6.94 -21.30 -9.17
CA ALA A 28 7.73 -22.27 -9.92
C ALA A 28 7.18 -22.49 -11.34
N PHE A 29 5.86 -22.65 -11.47
CA PHE A 29 5.21 -22.81 -12.77
C PHE A 29 5.37 -21.59 -13.68
N LEU A 30 5.17 -20.38 -13.13
CA LEU A 30 5.34 -19.12 -13.87
C LEU A 30 6.79 -18.94 -14.34
N LYS A 31 7.75 -19.29 -13.49
CA LYS A 31 9.18 -19.26 -13.80
C LYS A 31 9.52 -20.24 -14.93
N ASP A 32 9.05 -21.47 -14.85
CA ASP A 32 9.27 -22.51 -15.90
C ASP A 32 8.64 -22.10 -17.23
N ALA A 33 7.49 -21.42 -17.19
CA ALA A 33 6.80 -20.88 -18.35
C ALA A 33 7.40 -19.56 -18.86
N ASN A 34 8.45 -19.02 -18.21
CA ASN A 34 9.06 -17.73 -18.49
C ASN A 34 8.03 -16.57 -18.52
N VAL A 35 7.07 -16.60 -17.58
CA VAL A 35 6.04 -15.57 -17.40
C VAL A 35 6.41 -14.69 -16.22
N ALA A 36 6.66 -13.40 -16.48
CA ALA A 36 6.91 -12.40 -15.45
C ALA A 36 5.59 -11.96 -14.81
N ALA A 37 5.33 -12.42 -13.58
CA ALA A 37 4.12 -12.12 -12.84
C ALA A 37 4.38 -11.98 -11.34
N SER A 38 3.56 -11.17 -10.68
CA SER A 38 3.49 -11.02 -9.22
C SER A 38 2.27 -11.75 -8.67
N ILE A 39 2.43 -12.37 -7.51
CA ILE A 39 1.34 -13.04 -6.80
C ILE A 39 1.05 -12.22 -5.54
N LEU A 40 -0.20 -11.81 -5.38
CA LEU A 40 -0.67 -11.12 -4.19
C LEU A 40 -1.67 -11.99 -3.44
N TRP A 41 -1.48 -12.06 -2.12
CA TRP A 41 -2.42 -12.73 -1.22
C TRP A 41 -3.10 -11.70 -0.33
N SER A 42 -4.40 -11.85 -0.16
CA SER A 42 -5.20 -11.10 0.80
C SER A 42 -6.34 -11.97 1.34
N VAL A 43 -7.01 -11.50 2.38
CA VAL A 43 -8.20 -12.16 2.95
C VAL A 43 -9.40 -11.25 2.78
N ASP A 44 -10.48 -11.78 2.22
CA ASP A 44 -11.82 -11.16 2.23
C ASP A 44 -12.46 -11.54 3.57
N GLU A 45 -12.24 -10.72 4.60
CA GLU A 45 -12.68 -11.00 5.98
C GLU A 45 -14.20 -11.23 6.08
N PRO A 46 -15.07 -10.38 5.43
CA PRO A 46 -16.50 -10.62 5.46
C PRO A 46 -16.94 -11.97 4.91
N LYS A 47 -16.16 -12.55 3.98
CA LYS A 47 -16.45 -13.85 3.38
C LYS A 47 -15.63 -14.99 4.00
N ASN A 48 -14.68 -14.66 4.88
CA ASN A 48 -13.74 -15.60 5.47
C ASN A 48 -13.06 -16.50 4.42
N ILE A 49 -12.56 -15.89 3.34
CA ILE A 49 -11.94 -16.60 2.22
C ILE A 49 -10.65 -15.88 1.77
N GLY A 50 -9.64 -16.67 1.42
CA GLY A 50 -8.41 -16.18 0.82
C GLY A 50 -8.64 -15.71 -0.62
N LEU A 51 -7.98 -14.65 -1.01
CA LEU A 51 -7.96 -14.11 -2.35
C LEU A 51 -6.51 -14.12 -2.86
N LEU A 52 -6.27 -14.88 -3.92
CA LEU A 52 -4.99 -14.94 -4.60
C LEU A 52 -5.13 -14.27 -5.96
N ASP A 53 -4.37 -13.20 -6.16
CA ASP A 53 -4.32 -12.44 -7.39
C ASP A 53 -2.98 -12.68 -8.11
N VAL A 54 -3.04 -13.04 -9.39
CA VAL A 54 -1.87 -13.11 -10.28
C VAL A 54 -1.93 -11.92 -11.23
N LEU A 55 -0.89 -11.11 -11.23
CA LEU A 55 -0.78 -9.83 -11.94
C LEU A 55 0.52 -9.81 -12.77
N PRO A 56 0.62 -9.02 -13.83
CA PRO A 56 1.91 -8.72 -14.44
C PRO A 56 2.92 -8.24 -13.38
N GLU A 57 4.20 -8.61 -13.51
CA GLU A 57 5.24 -8.35 -12.50
C GLU A 57 5.30 -6.88 -12.02
N HIS A 58 5.06 -5.95 -12.94
CA HIS A 58 5.09 -4.52 -12.64
C HIS A 58 3.72 -3.91 -12.31
N ALA A 59 2.66 -4.72 -12.20
CA ALA A 59 1.32 -4.23 -11.83
C ALA A 59 1.18 -4.07 -10.29
N THR A 60 2.08 -3.30 -9.70
CA THR A 60 2.07 -2.96 -8.26
C THR A 60 1.57 -1.53 -8.05
N LYS A 61 1.10 -1.23 -6.82
CA LYS A 61 0.74 0.15 -6.45
C LYS A 61 1.91 1.11 -6.63
N LEU A 62 3.12 0.69 -6.25
CA LEU A 62 4.33 1.49 -6.40
C LEU A 62 4.56 1.87 -7.87
N HIS A 63 4.57 0.88 -8.77
CA HIS A 63 4.78 1.16 -10.18
C HIS A 63 3.69 2.06 -10.79
N ALA A 64 2.42 1.88 -10.36
CA ALA A 64 1.32 2.72 -10.81
C ALA A 64 1.50 4.19 -10.37
N ILE A 65 1.93 4.42 -9.13
CA ILE A 65 2.19 5.76 -8.61
C ILE A 65 3.37 6.40 -9.32
N GLU A 66 4.48 5.69 -9.48
CA GLU A 66 5.64 6.18 -10.22
C GLU A 66 5.33 6.49 -11.69
N PHE A 67 4.48 5.67 -12.32
CA PHE A 67 4.02 5.93 -13.67
C PHE A 67 3.18 7.21 -13.75
N LEU A 68 2.22 7.39 -12.83
CA LEU A 68 1.37 8.59 -12.77
C LEU A 68 2.18 9.84 -12.46
N GLN A 69 3.11 9.75 -11.51
CA GLN A 69 4.01 10.84 -11.15
C GLN A 69 4.76 11.35 -12.40
N ARG A 70 5.41 10.45 -13.12
CA ARG A 70 6.12 10.81 -14.37
C ARG A 70 5.19 11.34 -15.46
N LYS A 71 4.03 10.69 -15.63
CA LYS A 71 3.06 11.08 -16.67
C LYS A 71 2.44 12.45 -16.44
N LEU A 72 2.25 12.82 -15.18
CA LEU A 72 1.62 14.09 -14.78
C LEU A 72 2.68 15.16 -14.42
N ASP A 73 3.97 14.82 -14.54
CA ASP A 73 5.11 15.70 -14.26
C ASP A 73 5.15 16.25 -12.82
N TYR A 74 4.67 15.44 -11.86
CA TYR A 74 4.77 15.76 -10.44
C TYR A 74 6.17 15.47 -9.90
N GLN A 75 6.67 16.38 -9.06
CA GLN A 75 7.87 16.13 -8.27
C GLN A 75 7.57 15.15 -7.13
N LEU A 76 8.61 14.57 -6.54
CA LEU A 76 8.43 13.55 -5.50
C LEU A 76 7.73 14.12 -4.24
N ASP A 77 8.00 15.36 -3.88
CA ASP A 77 7.41 16.07 -2.75
C ASP A 77 5.97 16.56 -3.00
N GLU A 78 5.49 16.44 -4.23
CA GLU A 78 4.09 16.71 -4.61
C GLU A 78 3.20 15.48 -4.56
N VAL A 79 3.76 14.32 -4.21
CA VAL A 79 3.04 13.05 -4.13
C VAL A 79 3.05 12.52 -2.70
N ILE A 80 1.88 12.27 -2.13
CA ILE A 80 1.73 11.63 -0.82
C ILE A 80 0.87 10.39 -0.98
N PHE A 81 1.37 9.26 -0.52
CA PHE A 81 0.63 8.01 -0.46
C PHE A 81 0.13 7.76 0.97
N ALA A 82 -1.01 7.09 1.13
CA ALA A 82 -1.48 6.61 2.42
C ALA A 82 -1.98 5.17 2.31
N GLY A 83 -1.64 4.34 3.29
CA GLY A 83 -2.02 2.93 3.32
C GLY A 83 -2.07 2.35 4.72
N ASP A 84 -2.61 1.13 4.87
CA ASP A 84 -2.81 0.45 6.15
C ASP A 84 -2.50 -1.05 6.11
N SER A 85 -2.15 -1.60 4.94
CA SER A 85 -2.10 -3.04 4.73
C SER A 85 -0.79 -3.54 4.11
N GLY A 86 -0.58 -4.86 4.15
CA GLY A 86 0.67 -5.48 3.67
C GLY A 86 0.94 -5.24 2.18
N ASN A 87 -0.09 -5.08 1.36
CA ASN A 87 0.07 -4.79 -0.06
C ASN A 87 0.47 -3.32 -0.33
N ASP A 88 0.49 -2.47 0.69
CA ASP A 88 0.97 -1.09 0.64
C ASP A 88 2.45 -0.97 0.99
N LEU A 89 3.04 -1.99 1.63
CA LEU A 89 4.44 -1.99 2.06
C LEU A 89 5.44 -1.57 0.98
N PRO A 90 5.31 -2.03 -0.29
CA PRO A 90 6.23 -1.58 -1.34
C PRO A 90 6.24 -0.07 -1.55
N VAL A 91 5.10 0.61 -1.38
CA VAL A 91 5.02 2.09 -1.46
C VAL A 91 5.49 2.72 -0.17
N LEU A 92 4.98 2.25 0.98
CA LEU A 92 5.29 2.76 2.32
C LEU A 92 6.79 2.73 2.64
N THR A 93 7.55 1.86 1.98
CA THR A 93 8.99 1.67 2.21
C THR A 93 9.86 2.17 1.06
N SER A 94 9.24 2.88 0.10
CA SER A 94 9.91 3.54 -1.02
C SER A 94 10.30 4.98 -0.68
N GLN A 95 10.88 5.67 -1.65
CA GLN A 95 11.18 7.10 -1.54
C GLN A 95 9.94 8.03 -1.58
N ILE A 96 8.75 7.50 -1.91
CA ILE A 96 7.51 8.28 -2.00
C ILE A 96 7.07 8.68 -0.59
N PRO A 97 6.84 9.98 -0.29
CA PRO A 97 6.26 10.42 0.97
C PRO A 97 5.00 9.64 1.29
N SER A 98 5.02 8.88 2.37
CA SER A 98 3.99 7.88 2.66
C SER A 98 3.52 7.94 4.11
N VAL A 99 2.22 7.76 4.28
CA VAL A 99 1.54 7.76 5.57
C VAL A 99 1.03 6.36 5.89
N LEU A 100 1.51 5.78 6.97
CA LEU A 100 0.91 4.58 7.54
C LEU A 100 -0.13 5.01 8.59
N VAL A 101 -1.42 4.80 8.27
CA VAL A 101 -2.52 5.20 9.16
C VAL A 101 -2.61 4.30 10.39
N ASP A 102 -3.15 4.81 11.49
CA ASP A 102 -3.05 4.16 12.79
C ASP A 102 -3.89 2.87 12.93
N ASN A 103 -4.90 2.69 12.10
CA ASN A 103 -5.65 1.42 12.04
C ASN A 103 -4.87 0.25 11.41
N ALA A 104 -3.67 0.46 10.89
CA ALA A 104 -2.79 -0.63 10.46
C ALA A 104 -2.42 -1.55 11.64
N SER A 105 -2.28 -2.85 11.37
CA SER A 105 -1.89 -3.82 12.40
C SER A 105 -0.48 -3.54 12.94
N ALA A 106 -0.20 -3.99 14.16
CA ALA A 106 1.12 -3.86 14.78
C ALA A 106 2.23 -4.51 13.92
N GLU A 107 1.92 -5.63 13.28
CA GLU A 107 2.83 -6.35 12.38
C GLU A 107 3.20 -5.48 11.16
N ILE A 108 2.22 -4.85 10.52
CA ILE A 108 2.45 -3.95 9.38
C ILE A 108 3.24 -2.71 9.80
N LYS A 109 2.93 -2.13 10.96
CA LYS A 109 3.68 -0.98 11.51
C LYS A 109 5.15 -1.32 11.73
N GLN A 110 5.42 -2.49 12.31
CA GLN A 110 6.79 -2.95 12.53
C GLN A 110 7.51 -3.19 11.20
N ALA A 111 6.89 -3.95 10.28
CA ALA A 111 7.48 -4.25 8.98
C ALA A 111 7.78 -2.98 8.17
N ALA A 112 6.86 -2.01 8.16
CA ALA A 112 7.06 -0.74 7.45
C ALA A 112 8.27 0.04 8.00
N VAL A 113 8.42 0.12 9.32
CA VAL A 113 9.55 0.82 9.97
C VAL A 113 10.87 0.12 9.69
N GLU A 114 10.92 -1.21 9.79
CA GLU A 114 12.14 -1.97 9.57
C GLU A 114 12.59 -1.90 8.10
N LEU A 115 11.65 -2.13 7.18
CA LEU A 115 11.92 -2.10 5.74
C LEU A 115 12.27 -0.70 5.24
N SER A 116 11.59 0.37 5.70
CA SER A 116 11.91 1.73 5.29
C SER A 116 13.33 2.14 5.71
N LYS A 117 13.76 1.72 6.92
CA LYS A 117 15.14 1.91 7.37
C LYS A 117 16.13 1.11 6.53
N HIS A 118 15.82 -0.16 6.26
CA HIS A 118 16.68 -1.03 5.45
C HIS A 118 16.87 -0.47 4.04
N ASN A 119 15.81 0.07 3.46
CA ASN A 119 15.81 0.67 2.12
C ASN A 119 16.41 2.08 2.08
N GLY A 120 16.72 2.70 3.23
CA GLY A 120 17.25 4.06 3.31
C GLY A 120 16.19 5.16 3.11
N HIS A 121 14.91 4.85 3.31
CA HIS A 121 13.75 5.75 3.09
C HIS A 121 12.94 6.03 4.36
N ALA A 122 13.57 5.89 5.54
CA ALA A 122 12.87 6.09 6.82
C ALA A 122 12.23 7.49 6.96
N GLU A 123 12.81 8.51 6.34
CA GLU A 123 12.32 9.90 6.35
C GLU A 123 11.05 10.09 5.50
N ALA A 124 10.83 9.21 4.51
CA ALA A 124 9.65 9.24 3.66
C ALA A 124 8.44 8.54 4.31
N LEU A 125 8.60 7.87 5.47
CA LEU A 125 7.53 7.19 6.17
C LEU A 125 7.06 7.99 7.39
N PHE A 126 5.80 8.41 7.38
CA PHE A 126 5.12 9.00 8.53
C PHE A 126 4.14 8.00 9.15
N LEU A 127 4.24 7.79 10.46
CA LEU A 127 3.31 6.96 11.23
C LEU A 127 2.26 7.87 11.88
N ALA A 128 1.02 7.80 11.40
CA ALA A 128 -0.09 8.50 12.05
C ALA A 128 -0.35 7.93 13.44
N LYS A 129 -0.81 8.76 14.37
CA LYS A 129 -1.05 8.38 15.77
C LYS A 129 -2.41 8.86 16.22
N SER A 130 -3.15 7.97 16.87
CA SER A 130 -4.36 8.33 17.60
C SER A 130 -3.98 8.80 19.01
N HIS A 131 -4.25 10.05 19.33
CA HIS A 131 -4.09 10.56 20.69
C HIS A 131 -5.38 10.45 21.49
N ARG A 132 -6.53 10.68 20.87
CA ARG A 132 -7.90 10.49 21.37
C ARG A 132 -8.84 10.34 20.20
N ASP A 133 -9.91 9.58 20.34
CA ASP A 133 -11.07 9.53 19.42
C ASP A 133 -10.77 9.20 17.92
N ASN A 134 -9.87 8.24 17.66
CA ASN A 134 -9.54 7.75 16.31
C ASN A 134 -8.86 8.75 15.38
N GLU A 135 -8.22 9.78 15.89
CA GLU A 135 -7.60 10.86 15.10
C GLU A 135 -6.47 10.41 14.16
N GLY A 136 -5.89 9.23 14.36
CA GLY A 136 -4.85 8.67 13.49
C GLY A 136 -5.35 7.66 12.47
N ASN A 137 -6.63 7.27 12.56
CA ASN A 137 -7.23 6.27 11.71
C ASN A 137 -7.73 6.86 10.39
N TYR A 138 -7.72 6.05 9.33
CA TYR A 138 -8.31 6.37 8.02
C TYR A 138 -8.01 7.82 7.57
N ALA A 139 -9.03 8.59 7.23
CA ALA A 139 -8.91 9.96 6.75
C ALA A 139 -8.20 10.91 7.72
N ALA A 140 -8.41 10.74 9.03
CA ALA A 140 -7.73 11.55 10.03
C ALA A 140 -6.22 11.31 10.04
N GLY A 141 -5.78 10.05 9.89
CA GLY A 141 -4.37 9.70 9.74
C GLY A 141 -3.77 10.27 8.45
N VAL A 142 -4.52 10.24 7.35
CA VAL A 142 -4.09 10.87 6.08
C VAL A 142 -3.85 12.35 6.27
N LEU A 143 -4.75 13.08 6.95
CA LEU A 143 -4.59 14.51 7.23
C LEU A 143 -3.37 14.83 8.08
N GLN A 144 -3.02 13.97 9.06
CA GLN A 144 -1.77 14.12 9.81
C GLN A 144 -0.55 14.02 8.90
N GLY A 145 -0.56 13.07 7.97
CA GLY A 145 0.52 12.92 6.99
C GLY A 145 0.62 14.10 6.03
N VAL A 146 -0.51 14.62 5.54
CA VAL A 146 -0.53 15.84 4.71
C VAL A 146 0.02 17.04 5.50
N ALA A 147 -0.34 17.20 6.76
CA ALA A 147 0.20 18.25 7.61
C ALA A 147 1.72 18.12 7.84
N HIS A 148 2.22 16.87 7.86
CA HIS A 148 3.65 16.59 8.02
C HIS A 148 4.45 16.89 6.75
N PHE A 149 4.03 16.34 5.59
CA PHE A 149 4.79 16.45 4.34
C PHE A 149 4.50 17.72 3.54
N ALA A 150 3.28 18.26 3.65
CA ALA A 150 2.84 19.44 2.90
C ALA A 150 2.10 20.45 3.80
N PRO A 151 2.75 21.01 4.84
CA PRO A 151 2.12 21.87 5.84
C PRO A 151 1.50 23.15 5.24
N HIS A 152 1.97 23.59 4.09
CA HIS A 152 1.43 24.75 3.39
C HIS A 152 -0.02 24.59 2.93
N PHE A 153 -0.46 23.35 2.59
CA PHE A 153 -1.84 23.09 2.23
C PHE A 153 -2.80 23.25 3.41
N VAL A 154 -2.38 22.81 4.61
CA VAL A 154 -3.21 22.91 5.82
C VAL A 154 -3.37 24.36 6.28
N MET A 155 -2.36 25.22 6.06
CA MET A 155 -2.43 26.63 6.40
C MET A 155 -3.37 27.43 5.47
N GLN A 156 -3.50 27.04 4.20
CA GLN A 156 -4.39 27.72 3.26
C GLN A 156 -5.87 27.44 3.56
N THR A 157 -6.23 26.20 3.86
CA THR A 157 -7.63 25.82 4.18
C THR A 157 -8.14 26.50 5.45
N ASN A 158 -7.29 26.79 6.45
CA ASN A 158 -7.67 27.50 7.66
C ASN A 158 -7.89 29.02 7.42
N LYS A 159 -7.27 29.62 6.41
CA LYS A 159 -7.50 31.04 6.05
C LYS A 159 -8.81 31.23 5.29
N GLU A 160 -9.15 30.29 4.39
CA GLU A 160 -10.41 30.35 3.62
C GLU A 160 -11.64 30.05 4.48
N ALA A 161 -11.51 29.20 5.52
CA ALA A 161 -12.59 28.92 6.46
C ALA A 161 -12.85 30.06 7.47
N SER A 162 -11.98 31.07 7.54
CA SER A 162 -12.04 32.20 8.47
C SER A 162 -12.43 33.53 7.78
N SER A 163 -12.74 33.48 6.49
CA SER A 163 -13.18 34.60 5.63
C SER A 163 -14.63 34.45 5.25
#